data_84081893199effe64305547046b314a8
#
_entry.id   84081893199effe64305547046b314a8
#
_cell.length_a   1.000
_cell.length_b   1.000
_cell.length_c   1.000
_cell.angle_alpha   90.00
_cell.angle_beta   90.00
_cell.angle_gamma   90.00
#
_symmetry.space_group_name_H-M   'P 1'
#
loop_
_entity.id
_entity.type
_entity.pdbx_description
1 polymer ?
#
loop_
_entity_poly.entity_id
_entity_poly.type
_entity_poly.pdbx_seq_one_letter_code
_entity_poly.pdbx_strand_id
1 'polypeptide(L)'
;MPSNVTKNYSLSQWERSDKVQMDDFNADNAKIDAALAAKADQAAVDNLAQTVSGHSSALAGKGNCRIYSTTYNGTGLYGSDNPTVISFPQPPSIVFVTSGGGITATFIRGQSMAINGSAISITWSGNSIRFSSAISPGNQLNDRGAVYYAFALIPLG
;
A
#
# COMPACT_ATOMS: atom_id res chain seq x y z
N MET A 1 -12.23 -4.64 -58.49
CA MET A 1 -12.53 -4.83 -57.07
C MET A 1 -11.61 -5.91 -56.54
N PRO A 2 -11.07 -5.75 -55.37
CA PRO A 2 -10.23 -6.76 -54.71
C PRO A 2 -11.09 -7.97 -54.32
N SER A 3 -10.52 -9.17 -54.40
CA SER A 3 -11.19 -10.42 -53.98
C SER A 3 -11.23 -10.60 -52.47
N ASN A 4 -10.29 -10.00 -51.75
CA ASN A 4 -10.16 -10.10 -50.32
C ASN A 4 -9.77 -8.76 -49.64
N VAL A 5 -9.82 -8.73 -48.30
CA VAL A 5 -9.37 -7.58 -47.52
C VAL A 5 -8.56 -8.02 -46.30
N THR A 6 -7.66 -7.14 -45.81
CA THR A 6 -6.87 -7.40 -44.61
C THR A 6 -7.77 -7.39 -43.37
N LYS A 7 -7.42 -8.25 -42.36
CA LYS A 7 -8.21 -8.46 -41.16
C LYS A 7 -8.37 -7.20 -40.29
N ASN A 8 -7.33 -6.37 -40.16
CA ASN A 8 -7.33 -5.27 -39.20
C ASN A 8 -7.90 -3.97 -39.74
N TYR A 9 -7.55 -3.61 -40.97
CA TYR A 9 -7.91 -2.31 -41.56
C TYR A 9 -8.78 -2.42 -42.82
N SER A 10 -9.17 -3.64 -43.19
CA SER A 10 -9.97 -3.91 -44.38
C SER A 10 -9.37 -3.28 -45.66
N LEU A 11 -8.02 -3.31 -45.77
CA LEU A 11 -7.31 -2.88 -46.97
C LEU A 11 -7.45 -3.92 -48.05
N SER A 12 -7.47 -3.49 -49.32
CA SER A 12 -7.60 -4.38 -50.47
C SER A 12 -6.48 -5.41 -50.54
N GLN A 13 -6.84 -6.68 -50.69
CA GLN A 13 -5.94 -7.78 -51.05
C GLN A 13 -6.30 -8.29 -52.41
N TRP A 14 -5.35 -8.18 -53.33
CA TRP A 14 -5.52 -8.45 -54.75
C TRP A 14 -5.08 -9.86 -55.09
N GLU A 15 -5.89 -10.54 -55.89
CA GLU A 15 -5.52 -11.77 -56.56
C GLU A 15 -5.10 -11.51 -57.99
N ARG A 16 -4.45 -12.49 -58.62
CA ARG A 16 -3.92 -12.33 -60.00
C ARG A 16 -5.02 -12.05 -61.03
N SER A 17 -6.26 -12.47 -60.77
CA SER A 17 -7.42 -12.28 -61.62
C SER A 17 -8.12 -10.94 -61.42
N ASP A 18 -7.79 -10.20 -60.38
CA ASP A 18 -8.45 -8.96 -59.99
C ASP A 18 -8.01 -7.81 -60.93
N LYS A 19 -8.95 -6.89 -61.20
CA LYS A 19 -8.63 -5.60 -61.83
C LYS A 19 -8.37 -4.57 -60.71
N VAL A 20 -7.16 -4.07 -60.66
CA VAL A 20 -6.79 -2.97 -59.79
C VAL A 20 -7.47 -1.69 -60.26
N GLN A 21 -8.24 -1.04 -59.40
CA GLN A 21 -8.91 0.22 -59.68
C GLN A 21 -8.37 1.34 -58.83
N MET A 22 -8.31 2.55 -59.37
CA MET A 22 -7.81 3.73 -58.67
C MET A 22 -8.66 4.03 -57.40
N ASP A 23 -9.97 3.81 -57.48
CA ASP A 23 -10.90 4.07 -56.38
C ASP A 23 -10.62 3.14 -55.15
N ASP A 24 -10.30 1.87 -55.41
CA ASP A 24 -9.93 0.93 -54.35
C ASP A 24 -8.62 1.35 -53.67
N PHE A 25 -7.66 1.85 -54.45
CA PHE A 25 -6.38 2.34 -53.95
C PHE A 25 -6.55 3.61 -53.12
N ASN A 26 -7.36 4.54 -53.56
CA ASN A 26 -7.67 5.77 -52.84
C ASN A 26 -8.45 5.49 -51.55
N ALA A 27 -9.37 4.52 -51.59
CA ALA A 27 -10.08 4.08 -50.39
C ALA A 27 -9.14 3.46 -49.33
N ASP A 28 -8.14 2.69 -49.74
CA ASP A 28 -7.15 2.12 -48.85
C ASP A 28 -6.23 3.19 -48.28
N ASN A 29 -5.79 4.17 -49.05
CA ASN A 29 -5.04 5.31 -48.58
C ASN A 29 -5.81 6.11 -47.51
N ALA A 30 -7.10 6.34 -47.75
CA ALA A 30 -7.94 7.03 -46.76
C ALA A 30 -8.07 6.25 -45.42
N LYS A 31 -8.18 4.91 -45.49
CA LYS A 31 -8.21 4.07 -44.30
C LYS A 31 -6.87 4.11 -43.54
N ILE A 32 -5.74 4.10 -44.26
CA ILE A 32 -4.40 4.18 -43.67
C ILE A 32 -4.21 5.55 -43.00
N ASP A 33 -4.56 6.63 -43.72
CA ASP A 33 -4.45 7.99 -43.18
C ASP A 33 -5.27 8.15 -41.88
N ALA A 34 -6.52 7.72 -41.90
CA ALA A 34 -7.38 7.74 -40.70
C ALA A 34 -6.83 6.89 -39.56
N ALA A 35 -6.27 5.71 -39.88
CA ALA A 35 -5.67 4.85 -38.86
C ALA A 35 -4.39 5.44 -38.26
N LEU A 36 -3.57 6.11 -39.05
CA LEU A 36 -2.38 6.83 -38.58
C LEU A 36 -2.74 8.06 -37.74
N ALA A 37 -3.72 8.83 -38.16
CA ALA A 37 -4.23 9.98 -37.44
C ALA A 37 -4.82 9.59 -36.06
N ALA A 38 -5.39 8.39 -35.94
CA ALA A 38 -5.92 7.86 -34.68
C ALA A 38 -4.86 7.30 -33.74
N LYS A 39 -3.59 7.18 -34.16
CA LYS A 39 -2.50 6.75 -33.28
C LYS A 39 -2.10 7.89 -32.36
N ALA A 40 -1.86 7.55 -31.08
CA ALA A 40 -1.23 8.51 -30.18
C ALA A 40 0.12 8.93 -30.75
N ASP A 41 0.40 10.23 -30.77
CA ASP A 41 1.71 10.73 -31.19
C ASP A 41 2.80 10.33 -30.16
N GLN A 42 4.05 10.30 -30.62
CA GLN A 42 5.16 9.91 -29.76
C GLN A 42 5.30 10.83 -28.55
N ALA A 43 4.99 12.12 -28.69
CA ALA A 43 5.06 13.07 -27.59
C ALA A 43 4.05 12.76 -26.48
N ALA A 44 2.84 12.33 -26.83
CA ALA A 44 1.83 11.88 -25.85
C ALA A 44 2.29 10.62 -25.09
N VAL A 45 2.91 9.67 -25.79
CA VAL A 45 3.46 8.45 -25.20
C VAL A 45 4.63 8.78 -24.25
N ASP A 46 5.54 9.67 -24.65
CA ASP A 46 6.67 10.09 -23.84
C ASP A 46 6.21 10.86 -22.59
N ASN A 47 5.21 11.73 -22.71
CA ASN A 47 4.62 12.41 -21.56
C ASN A 47 3.96 11.45 -20.58
N LEU A 48 3.26 10.43 -21.07
CA LEU A 48 2.68 9.39 -20.24
C LEU A 48 3.78 8.59 -19.50
N ALA A 49 4.84 8.21 -20.21
CA ALA A 49 5.98 7.52 -19.60
C ALA A 49 6.65 8.34 -18.49
N GLN A 50 6.84 9.65 -18.70
CA GLN A 50 7.37 10.56 -17.69
C GLN A 50 6.43 10.67 -16.48
N THR A 51 5.11 10.77 -16.71
CA THR A 51 4.11 10.82 -15.64
C THR A 51 4.14 9.54 -14.79
N VAL A 52 4.18 8.38 -15.43
CA VAL A 52 4.27 7.08 -14.73
C VAL A 52 5.57 6.97 -13.92
N SER A 53 6.69 7.40 -14.48
CA SER A 53 7.99 7.43 -13.79
C SER A 53 7.95 8.37 -12.57
N GLY A 54 7.36 9.54 -12.73
CA GLY A 54 7.15 10.51 -11.65
C GLY A 54 6.28 9.95 -10.52
N HIS A 55 5.20 9.25 -10.84
CA HIS A 55 4.35 8.57 -9.85
C HIS A 55 5.11 7.46 -9.13
N SER A 56 5.90 6.66 -9.85
CA SER A 56 6.72 5.60 -9.23
C SER A 56 7.73 6.17 -8.24
N SER A 57 8.41 7.27 -8.61
CA SER A 57 9.36 7.96 -7.72
C SER A 57 8.65 8.56 -6.49
N ALA A 58 7.48 9.17 -6.68
CA ALA A 58 6.69 9.72 -5.58
C ALA A 58 6.20 8.64 -4.61
N LEU A 59 5.76 7.47 -5.12
CA LEU A 59 5.37 6.33 -4.29
C LEU A 59 6.55 5.73 -3.52
N ALA A 60 7.72 5.66 -4.13
CA ALA A 60 8.94 5.19 -3.45
C ALA A 60 9.34 6.08 -2.27
N GLY A 61 9.02 7.38 -2.34
CA GLY A 61 9.23 8.34 -1.24
C GLY A 61 8.13 8.33 -0.17
N LYS A 62 7.01 7.63 -0.37
CA LYS A 62 5.97 7.47 0.64
C LYS A 62 6.33 6.27 1.52
N GLY A 63 6.35 6.48 2.84
CA GLY A 63 6.64 5.39 3.76
C GLY A 63 5.74 4.17 3.49
N ASN A 64 6.36 3.05 3.20
CA ASN A 64 5.66 1.79 2.93
C ASN A 64 5.23 1.13 4.24
N CYS A 65 4.20 1.66 4.89
CA CYS A 65 3.64 1.04 6.09
C CYS A 65 2.11 0.99 6.02
N ARG A 66 1.56 -0.08 6.55
CA ARG A 66 0.14 -0.21 6.85
C ARG A 66 -0.11 0.24 8.29
N ILE A 67 -1.16 1.01 8.50
CA ILE A 67 -1.66 1.29 9.84
C ILE A 67 -2.68 0.20 10.20
N TYR A 68 -2.50 -0.43 11.36
CA TYR A 68 -3.43 -1.38 11.93
C TYR A 68 -3.87 -0.88 13.31
N SER A 69 -5.15 -1.00 13.64
CA SER A 69 -5.69 -0.62 14.94
C SER A 69 -6.39 -1.79 15.61
N THR A 70 -6.25 -1.88 16.92
CA THR A 70 -6.95 -2.84 17.77
C THR A 70 -7.20 -2.23 19.14
N THR A 71 -8.03 -2.88 19.95
CA THR A 71 -8.32 -2.46 21.31
C THR A 71 -8.16 -3.62 22.27
N TYR A 72 -7.88 -3.30 23.55
CA TYR A 72 -7.96 -4.28 24.65
C TYR A 72 -8.51 -3.61 25.92
N ASN A 73 -9.07 -4.43 26.79
CA ASN A 73 -9.56 -4.00 28.10
C ASN A 73 -8.50 -4.26 29.16
N GLY A 74 -8.27 -3.26 29.98
CA GLY A 74 -7.37 -3.38 31.12
C GLY A 74 -7.91 -4.35 32.17
N THR A 75 -7.06 -5.24 32.65
CA THR A 75 -7.39 -6.26 33.65
C THR A 75 -7.11 -5.82 35.08
N GLY A 76 -6.28 -4.78 35.29
CA GLY A 76 -5.78 -4.34 36.57
C GLY A 76 -4.62 -5.20 37.11
N LEU A 77 -4.15 -6.18 36.31
CA LEU A 77 -2.98 -6.98 36.66
C LEU A 77 -1.73 -6.31 36.09
N TYR A 78 -0.57 -6.54 36.73
CA TYR A 78 0.72 -5.99 36.30
C TYR A 78 1.89 -6.87 36.74
N GLY A 79 3.10 -6.53 36.33
CA GLY A 79 4.31 -7.28 36.64
C GLY A 79 4.68 -8.29 35.54
N SER A 80 5.85 -8.91 35.73
CA SER A 80 6.42 -9.87 34.77
C SER A 80 5.55 -11.09 34.53
N ASP A 81 4.80 -11.51 35.54
CA ASP A 81 3.94 -12.70 35.47
C ASP A 81 2.57 -12.40 34.79
N ASN A 82 2.21 -11.12 34.70
CA ASN A 82 0.97 -10.63 34.10
C ASN A 82 1.22 -9.54 33.06
N PRO A 83 2.02 -9.77 32.05
CA PRO A 83 2.32 -8.76 31.03
C PRO A 83 1.11 -8.46 30.16
N THR A 84 1.03 -7.22 29.69
CA THR A 84 0.13 -6.85 28.59
C THR A 84 0.71 -7.38 27.29
N VAL A 85 -0.11 -8.07 26.50
CA VAL A 85 0.28 -8.62 25.19
C VAL A 85 -0.66 -8.11 24.12
N ILE A 86 -0.09 -7.54 23.06
CA ILE A 86 -0.86 -7.09 21.88
C ILE A 86 -0.29 -7.79 20.65
N SER A 87 -1.18 -8.44 19.91
CA SER A 87 -0.83 -9.16 18.68
C SER A 87 -1.38 -8.45 17.44
N PHE A 88 -0.62 -8.50 16.38
CA PHE A 88 -0.90 -7.85 15.09
C PHE A 88 -0.86 -8.88 13.96
N PRO A 89 -1.42 -8.60 12.77
CA PRO A 89 -1.38 -9.54 11.65
C PRO A 89 0.04 -9.77 11.10
N GLN A 90 0.95 -8.80 11.28
CA GLN A 90 2.35 -8.85 10.86
C GLN A 90 3.23 -8.12 11.88
N PRO A 91 4.56 -8.32 11.86
CA PRO A 91 5.47 -7.66 12.80
C PRO A 91 5.44 -6.12 12.66
N PRO A 92 5.00 -5.38 13.70
CA PRO A 92 5.01 -3.93 13.66
C PRO A 92 6.41 -3.38 14.00
N SER A 93 6.75 -2.20 13.43
CA SER A 93 7.95 -1.45 13.81
C SER A 93 7.69 -0.47 14.95
N ILE A 94 6.49 0.11 15.00
CA ILE A 94 6.07 1.06 16.03
C ILE A 94 4.65 0.71 16.46
N VAL A 95 4.40 0.80 17.75
CA VAL A 95 3.06 0.64 18.33
C VAL A 95 2.79 1.83 19.26
N PHE A 96 1.67 2.50 19.01
CA PHE A 96 1.13 3.53 19.88
C PHE A 96 0.01 2.91 20.70
N VAL A 97 0.01 3.13 22.00
CA VAL A 97 -1.08 2.70 22.89
C VAL A 97 -1.58 3.92 23.64
N THR A 98 -2.88 4.16 23.61
CA THR A 98 -3.52 5.26 24.33
C THR A 98 -4.78 4.77 25.04
N SER A 99 -5.16 5.46 26.12
CA SER A 99 -6.44 5.27 26.80
C SER A 99 -7.27 6.55 26.76
N GLY A 100 -8.56 6.44 27.03
CA GLY A 100 -9.46 7.59 27.21
C GLY A 100 -9.07 8.50 28.38
N GLY A 101 -8.21 8.04 29.29
CA GLY A 101 -7.67 8.80 30.43
C GLY A 101 -6.39 9.62 30.10
N GLY A 102 -5.95 9.67 28.84
CA GLY A 102 -4.89 10.57 28.40
C GLY A 102 -3.46 10.02 28.47
N ILE A 103 -3.23 8.79 28.96
CA ILE A 103 -1.89 8.18 28.93
C ILE A 103 -1.66 7.62 27.51
N THR A 104 -0.56 8.05 26.90
CA THR A 104 -0.11 7.54 25.59
C THR A 104 1.32 7.03 25.70
N ALA A 105 1.55 5.84 25.16
CA ALA A 105 2.88 5.25 25.07
C ALA A 105 3.23 4.92 23.63
N THR A 106 4.49 5.15 23.24
CA THR A 106 5.02 4.83 21.94
C THR A 106 6.10 3.78 22.06
N PHE A 107 5.83 2.58 21.59
CA PHE A 107 6.79 1.48 21.60
C PHE A 107 7.45 1.40 20.21
N ILE A 108 8.76 1.56 20.18
CA ILE A 108 9.59 1.43 18.97
C ILE A 108 10.38 0.13 19.10
N ARG A 109 10.32 -0.72 18.07
CA ARG A 109 11.03 -2.00 18.09
C ARG A 109 12.53 -1.79 18.28
N GLY A 110 13.10 -2.47 19.26
CA GLY A 110 14.52 -2.35 19.59
C GLY A 110 14.87 -1.18 20.51
N GLN A 111 13.90 -0.38 20.95
CA GLN A 111 14.13 0.72 21.90
C GLN A 111 13.55 0.41 23.28
N SER A 112 14.20 0.94 24.30
CA SER A 112 13.69 0.98 25.66
C SER A 112 12.74 2.15 25.84
N MET A 113 11.80 2.05 26.78
CA MET A 113 10.95 3.18 27.13
C MET A 113 10.65 3.22 28.63
N ALA A 114 10.17 4.36 29.10
CA ALA A 114 9.62 4.56 30.42
C ALA A 114 8.22 5.17 30.33
N ILE A 115 7.32 4.78 31.23
CA ILE A 115 6.01 5.38 31.41
C ILE A 115 5.97 6.00 32.82
N ASN A 116 5.55 7.26 32.91
CA ASN A 116 5.55 8.02 34.17
C ASN A 116 6.91 7.97 34.88
N GLY A 117 8.01 8.06 34.13
CA GLY A 117 9.37 8.03 34.68
C GLY A 117 9.88 6.64 35.11
N SER A 118 9.09 5.58 34.95
CA SER A 118 9.46 4.21 35.33
C SER A 118 9.72 3.36 34.08
N ALA A 119 10.84 2.64 34.08
CA ALA A 119 11.21 1.73 33.02
C ALA A 119 10.17 0.62 32.82
N ILE A 120 9.85 0.34 31.56
CA ILE A 120 8.96 -0.72 31.17
C ILE A 120 9.76 -1.84 30.54
N SER A 121 9.52 -3.08 30.99
CA SER A 121 10.08 -4.27 30.37
C SER A 121 9.31 -4.56 29.08
N ILE A 122 10.01 -4.60 27.92
CA ILE A 122 9.41 -4.80 26.60
C ILE A 122 10.06 -5.98 25.92
N THR A 123 9.24 -6.86 25.36
CA THR A 123 9.69 -7.97 24.52
C THR A 123 8.88 -7.99 23.22
N TRP A 124 9.57 -8.05 22.11
CA TRP A 124 8.98 -8.23 20.78
C TRP A 124 9.15 -9.68 20.33
N SER A 125 8.07 -10.35 20.00
CA SER A 125 8.09 -11.72 19.52
C SER A 125 7.23 -11.85 18.25
N GLY A 126 7.89 -12.01 17.10
CA GLY A 126 7.19 -12.07 15.82
C GLY A 126 6.28 -10.85 15.62
N ASN A 127 4.98 -11.10 15.53
CA ASN A 127 3.95 -10.09 15.32
C ASN A 127 3.33 -9.53 16.63
N SER A 128 3.93 -9.81 17.79
CA SER A 128 3.40 -9.37 19.08
C SER A 128 4.39 -8.47 19.82
N ILE A 129 3.83 -7.54 20.59
CA ILE A 129 4.54 -6.84 21.66
C ILE A 129 4.03 -7.34 23.00
N ARG A 130 4.95 -7.55 23.94
CA ARG A 130 4.69 -7.89 25.34
C ARG A 130 5.39 -6.86 26.21
N PHE A 131 4.68 -6.26 27.15
CA PHE A 131 5.27 -5.29 28.05
C PHE A 131 4.71 -5.42 29.47
N SER A 132 5.53 -5.08 30.46
CA SER A 132 5.17 -5.14 31.88
C SER A 132 5.84 -4.03 32.67
N SER A 133 5.19 -3.61 33.75
CA SER A 133 5.70 -2.68 34.74
C SER A 133 5.75 -3.36 36.11
N ALA A 134 6.78 -3.11 36.88
CA ALA A 134 6.86 -3.56 38.27
C ALA A 134 6.11 -2.62 39.23
N ILE A 135 5.58 -1.49 38.77
CA ILE A 135 5.09 -0.40 39.61
C ILE A 135 3.57 -0.47 39.82
N SER A 136 2.80 -0.47 38.68
CA SER A 136 1.34 -0.40 38.78
C SER A 136 0.69 -0.83 37.46
N PRO A 137 -0.62 -1.15 37.49
CA PRO A 137 -1.40 -1.36 36.26
C PRO A 137 -1.37 -0.16 35.33
N GLY A 138 -1.45 1.08 35.84
CA GLY A 138 -1.42 2.30 35.05
C GLY A 138 -0.11 2.48 34.30
N ASN A 139 1.03 2.19 34.92
CA ASN A 139 2.33 2.20 34.25
C ASN A 139 2.46 1.08 33.20
N GLN A 140 1.66 0.03 33.31
CA GLN A 140 1.59 -1.06 32.33
C GLN A 140 0.50 -0.84 31.28
N LEU A 141 -0.22 0.29 31.29
CA LEU A 141 -1.39 0.56 30.44
C LEU A 141 -2.42 -0.57 30.55
N ASN A 142 -2.74 -0.97 31.79
CA ASN A 142 -3.61 -2.12 32.07
C ASN A 142 -4.56 -1.89 33.26
N ASP A 143 -4.97 -0.64 33.50
CA ASP A 143 -5.91 -0.31 34.57
C ASP A 143 -7.24 -1.03 34.36
N ARG A 144 -7.77 -1.58 35.44
CA ARG A 144 -9.03 -2.34 35.44
C ARG A 144 -10.18 -1.52 34.89
N GLY A 145 -10.81 -2.05 33.83
CA GLY A 145 -11.99 -1.44 33.21
C GLY A 145 -11.66 -0.30 32.23
N ALA A 146 -10.40 0.09 32.07
CA ALA A 146 -9.99 1.02 31.04
C ALA A 146 -9.94 0.32 29.67
N VAL A 147 -10.41 1.02 28.63
CA VAL A 147 -10.25 0.60 27.23
C VAL A 147 -8.99 1.26 26.66
N TYR A 148 -8.12 0.47 26.09
CA TYR A 148 -6.90 0.90 25.44
C TYR A 148 -7.01 0.71 23.93
N TYR A 149 -6.52 1.67 23.18
CA TYR A 149 -6.46 1.67 21.71
C TYR A 149 -5.00 1.52 21.31
N ALA A 150 -4.71 0.53 20.50
CA ALA A 150 -3.38 0.29 19.98
C ALA A 150 -3.36 0.50 18.46
N PHE A 151 -2.41 1.31 18.00
CA PHE A 151 -2.17 1.58 16.58
C PHE A 151 -0.76 1.12 16.25
N ALA A 152 -0.61 0.33 15.22
CA ALA A 152 0.68 -0.18 14.78
C ALA A 152 1.03 0.31 13.38
N LEU A 153 2.29 0.70 13.19
CA LEU A 153 2.90 0.89 11.88
C LEU A 153 3.59 -0.41 11.47
N ILE A 154 3.02 -1.07 10.47
CA ILE A 154 3.49 -2.35 9.94
C ILE A 154 4.15 -2.09 8.59
N PRO A 155 5.48 -2.36 8.44
CA PRO A 155 6.14 -2.23 7.16
C PRO A 155 5.48 -3.13 6.11
N LEU A 156 5.33 -2.60 4.89
CA LEU A 156 5.03 -3.40 3.71
C LEU A 156 6.38 -3.87 3.19
N GLY A 157 6.66 -5.17 3.30
CA GLY A 157 7.88 -5.77 2.79
C GLY A 157 8.04 -5.62 1.27
#